data_4abd20a43267be37c9eced8922110ad7
#
_entry.id   4abd20a43267be37c9eced8922110ad7
#
_cell.length_a   1.000
_cell.length_b   1.000
_cell.length_c   1.000
_cell.angle_alpha   90.00
_cell.angle_beta   90.00
_cell.angle_gamma   90.00
#
_symmetry.space_group_name_H-M   'P 1'
#
loop_
_entity.id
_entity.type
_entity.pdbx_description
1 polymer ?
#
loop_
_entity_poly.entity_id
_entity_poly.type
_entity_poly.pdbx_seq_one_letter_code
_entity_poly.pdbx_strand_id
1 'polypeptide(L)'
;MSLSVNGMPTLSGLPSFAKLTEINRPDPAELFVFLDVHEDEIVDSLFGIPWPGGGMPDEWWDLPANRHNQGCNFSFADGHVEHWKWTVPKIFIGAPQPVVGDGEVKDYRRVQARVKGASN
;
A
#
# COMPACT_ATOMS: atom_id res chain seq x y z
N MET A 1 -9.09 -1.64 -0.62
CA MET A 1 -8.73 -0.88 -1.82
C MET A 1 -7.67 0.15 -1.48
N SER A 2 -6.77 0.40 -2.38
CA SER A 2 -5.73 1.42 -2.21
C SER A 2 -6.33 2.83 -2.20
N LEU A 3 -5.90 3.67 -1.26
CA LEU A 3 -6.29 5.09 -1.21
C LEU A 3 -5.81 5.85 -2.45
N SER A 4 -4.70 5.41 -3.06
CA SER A 4 -4.19 6.03 -4.29
C SER A 4 -5.16 5.95 -5.47
N VAL A 5 -6.05 4.96 -5.47
CA VAL A 5 -7.04 4.78 -6.54
C VAL A 5 -8.39 5.36 -6.14
N ASN A 6 -8.80 5.13 -4.91
CA ASN A 6 -10.16 5.45 -4.49
C ASN A 6 -10.23 6.61 -3.50
N GLY A 7 -9.21 7.26 -3.12
CA GLY A 7 -9.23 8.39 -2.19
C GLY A 7 -10.36 8.42 -1.16
N MET A 8 -10.26 9.24 -0.16
CA MET A 8 -11.34 9.48 0.80
C MET A 8 -11.88 10.90 0.61
N PRO A 9 -13.19 11.09 0.39
CA PRO A 9 -13.75 12.44 0.20
C PRO A 9 -13.47 13.40 1.35
N THR A 10 -13.28 12.87 2.56
CA THR A 10 -13.00 13.67 3.76
C THR A 10 -11.53 13.99 3.95
N LEU A 11 -10.63 13.41 3.17
CA LEU A 11 -9.19 13.61 3.26
C LEU A 11 -8.70 14.32 1.99
N SER A 12 -8.85 15.64 1.96
CA SER A 12 -8.37 16.44 0.83
C SER A 12 -6.83 16.41 0.78
N GLY A 13 -6.27 16.50 -0.42
CA GLY A 13 -4.82 16.53 -0.62
C GLY A 13 -4.15 15.17 -0.73
N LEU A 14 -4.88 14.08 -0.60
CA LEU A 14 -4.34 12.75 -0.83
C LEU A 14 -4.03 12.54 -2.31
N PRO A 15 -2.82 12.07 -2.66
CA PRO A 15 -2.54 11.70 -4.04
C PRO A 15 -3.45 10.56 -4.50
N SER A 16 -4.24 10.80 -5.54
CA SER A 16 -5.14 9.78 -6.08
C SER A 16 -5.39 10.04 -7.56
N PHE A 17 -5.97 9.06 -8.25
CA PHE A 17 -6.33 9.17 -9.64
C PHE A 17 -7.85 9.19 -9.79
N ALA A 18 -8.36 10.12 -10.59
CA ALA A 18 -9.79 10.23 -10.88
C ALA A 18 -10.21 9.34 -12.06
N LYS A 19 -9.30 9.08 -13.00
CA LYS A 19 -9.55 8.32 -14.23
C LYS A 19 -8.40 7.37 -14.50
N LEU A 20 -8.70 6.24 -15.14
CA LEU A 20 -7.69 5.27 -15.54
C LEU A 20 -6.65 5.89 -16.47
N THR A 21 -7.06 6.79 -17.36
CA THR A 21 -6.16 7.47 -18.30
C THR A 21 -5.14 8.39 -17.62
N GLU A 22 -5.36 8.75 -16.36
CA GLU A 22 -4.42 9.57 -15.59
C GLU A 22 -3.30 8.74 -14.95
N ILE A 23 -3.43 7.40 -14.93
CA ILE A 23 -2.47 6.52 -14.28
C ILE A 23 -1.24 6.35 -15.16
N ASN A 24 -0.18 7.11 -14.86
CA ASN A 24 1.07 7.04 -15.60
C ASN A 24 2.30 6.91 -14.68
N ARG A 25 2.18 7.25 -13.41
CA ARG A 25 3.25 7.08 -12.42
C ARG A 25 2.65 6.72 -11.06
N PRO A 26 2.77 5.48 -10.60
CA PRO A 26 3.34 4.35 -11.36
C PRO A 26 2.46 3.96 -12.55
N ASP A 27 3.03 3.17 -13.47
CA ASP A 27 2.25 2.62 -14.59
C ASP A 27 1.08 1.78 -14.07
N PRO A 28 0.00 1.60 -14.86
CA PRO A 28 -1.12 0.75 -14.42
C PRO A 28 -0.72 -0.65 -13.98
N ALA A 29 0.34 -1.21 -14.58
CA ALA A 29 0.87 -2.53 -14.18
C ALA A 29 1.61 -2.49 -12.85
N GLU A 30 1.88 -1.32 -12.29
CA GLU A 30 2.62 -1.18 -11.04
C GLU A 30 1.83 -0.50 -9.93
N LEU A 31 0.66 0.06 -10.23
CA LEU A 31 -0.22 0.66 -9.22
C LEU A 31 -1.17 -0.41 -8.70
N PHE A 32 -1.06 -0.76 -7.42
CA PHE A 32 -1.99 -1.74 -6.87
C PHE A 32 -3.35 -1.11 -6.55
N VAL A 33 -4.41 -1.90 -6.72
CA VAL A 33 -5.79 -1.49 -6.45
C VAL A 33 -6.31 -2.19 -5.20
N PHE A 34 -6.09 -3.49 -5.09
CA PHE A 34 -6.50 -4.29 -3.95
C PHE A 34 -5.34 -5.10 -3.40
N LEU A 35 -5.34 -5.30 -2.10
CA LEU A 35 -4.44 -6.23 -1.43
C LEU A 35 -5.14 -6.78 -0.19
N ASP A 36 -4.67 -7.94 0.28
CA ASP A 36 -5.15 -8.51 1.52
C ASP A 36 -4.58 -7.77 2.72
N VAL A 37 -5.42 -7.44 3.68
CA VAL A 37 -5.01 -6.77 4.92
C VAL A 37 -4.85 -7.82 6.02
N HIS A 38 -3.92 -7.56 6.94
CA HIS A 38 -3.69 -8.43 8.09
C HIS A 38 -5.00 -8.60 8.88
N GLU A 39 -5.30 -9.82 9.30
CA GLU A 39 -6.58 -10.15 9.95
C GLU A 39 -6.84 -9.37 11.23
N ASP A 40 -5.78 -8.93 11.92
CA ASP A 40 -5.90 -8.13 13.15
C ASP A 40 -6.05 -6.63 12.86
N GLU A 41 -5.99 -6.23 11.58
CA GLU A 41 -6.01 -4.84 11.15
C GLU A 41 -7.19 -4.51 10.24
N ILE A 42 -8.20 -5.35 10.20
CA ILE A 42 -9.38 -5.10 9.34
C ILE A 42 -10.25 -4.05 10.01
N VAL A 43 -10.11 -2.81 9.59
CA VAL A 43 -10.82 -1.65 10.16
C VAL A 43 -11.84 -1.10 9.15
N ASP A 44 -11.44 -0.97 7.90
CA ASP A 44 -12.28 -0.46 6.83
C ASP A 44 -11.92 -1.12 5.49
N SER A 45 -12.52 -0.63 4.40
CA SER A 45 -12.28 -1.18 3.06
C SER A 45 -11.11 -0.54 2.32
N LEU A 46 -10.38 0.36 2.96
CA LEU A 46 -9.30 1.11 2.33
C LEU A 46 -7.95 0.71 2.92
N PHE A 47 -6.93 0.71 2.08
CA PHE A 47 -5.54 0.53 2.49
C PHE A 47 -4.79 1.83 2.23
N GLY A 48 -4.20 2.39 3.28
CA GLY A 48 -3.39 3.59 3.18
C GLY A 48 -1.96 3.32 3.62
N ILE A 49 -1.02 4.04 3.00
CA ILE A 49 0.40 4.03 3.35
C ILE A 49 0.93 5.44 3.11
N PRO A 50 1.86 5.94 3.95
CA PRO A 50 2.51 7.21 3.65
C PRO A 50 3.10 7.20 2.25
N TRP A 51 2.74 8.18 1.43
CA TRP A 51 3.16 8.21 0.03
C TRP A 51 4.55 8.83 -0.13
N PRO A 52 5.30 8.45 -1.18
CA PRO A 52 6.61 9.05 -1.45
C PRO A 52 6.51 10.55 -1.65
N GLY A 53 7.41 11.29 -1.02
CA GLY A 53 7.44 12.76 -1.12
C GLY A 53 6.48 13.50 -0.21
N GLY A 54 5.73 12.78 0.64
CA GLY A 54 4.77 13.38 1.56
C GLY A 54 5.36 13.91 2.85
N GLY A 55 6.61 13.58 3.16
CA GLY A 55 7.29 14.05 4.38
C GLY A 55 6.81 13.40 5.67
N MET A 56 6.08 12.30 5.58
CA MET A 56 5.56 11.59 6.75
C MET A 56 6.55 10.55 7.27
N PRO A 57 6.49 10.21 8.58
CA PRO A 57 7.36 9.17 9.12
C PRO A 57 7.05 7.80 8.50
N ASP A 58 8.06 6.93 8.50
CA ASP A 58 7.92 5.57 7.99
C ASP A 58 7.16 4.71 8.98
N GLU A 59 5.91 4.45 8.68
CA GLU A 59 5.05 3.60 9.50
C GLU A 59 3.98 2.94 8.64
N TRP A 60 3.48 1.79 9.09
CA TRP A 60 2.34 1.15 8.47
C TRP A 60 1.07 1.77 9.03
N TRP A 61 0.29 2.44 8.19
CA TRP A 61 -1.07 2.86 8.57
C TRP A 61 -2.00 1.67 8.58
N ASP A 62 -1.88 0.81 7.57
CA ASP A 62 -2.57 -0.46 7.48
C ASP A 62 -1.52 -1.54 7.20
N LEU A 63 -1.61 -2.66 7.91
CA LEU A 63 -0.65 -3.74 7.75
C LEU A 63 -1.12 -4.71 6.68
N PRO A 64 -0.29 -5.00 5.65
CA PRO A 64 -0.67 -6.01 4.67
C PRO A 64 -0.67 -7.41 5.28
N ALA A 65 -1.42 -8.31 4.67
CA ALA A 65 -1.53 -9.68 5.15
C ALA A 65 -0.20 -10.43 5.13
N ASN A 66 -0.10 -11.42 5.99
CA ASN A 66 1.04 -12.32 6.08
C ASN A 66 0.52 -13.76 5.99
N ARG A 67 0.11 -14.17 4.79
CA ARG A 67 -0.52 -15.45 4.50
C ARG A 67 0.12 -16.08 3.28
N HIS A 68 -0.25 -17.34 2.99
CA HIS A 68 0.19 -18.01 1.78
C HIS A 68 1.71 -17.97 1.62
N ASN A 69 2.42 -18.57 2.58
CA ASN A 69 3.88 -18.63 2.55
C ASN A 69 4.52 -17.26 2.77
N GLN A 70 4.12 -16.59 3.85
CA GLN A 70 4.66 -15.31 4.30
C GLN A 70 4.54 -14.23 3.23
N GLY A 71 3.33 -14.04 2.72
CA GLY A 71 3.12 -13.07 1.66
C GLY A 71 1.73 -12.47 1.62
N CYS A 72 1.46 -11.78 0.53
CA CYS A 72 0.22 -11.07 0.29
C CYS A 72 -0.08 -11.06 -1.20
N ASN A 73 -1.34 -11.15 -1.56
CA ASN A 73 -1.79 -11.04 -2.94
C ASN A 73 -2.17 -9.60 -3.24
N PHE A 74 -1.72 -9.10 -4.39
CA PHE A 74 -2.02 -7.77 -4.88
C PHE A 74 -2.71 -7.85 -6.23
N SER A 75 -3.71 -7.00 -6.47
CA SER A 75 -4.22 -6.76 -7.82
C SER A 75 -3.84 -5.35 -8.26
N PHE A 76 -3.57 -5.18 -9.55
CA PHE A 76 -3.06 -3.94 -10.11
C PHE A 76 -4.06 -3.29 -11.05
N ALA A 77 -3.83 -2.01 -11.39
CA ALA A 77 -4.76 -1.22 -12.18
C ALA A 77 -4.96 -1.76 -13.61
N ASP A 78 -4.01 -2.52 -14.15
CA ASP A 78 -4.12 -3.17 -15.45
C ASP A 78 -4.87 -4.51 -15.39
N GLY A 79 -5.29 -4.94 -14.20
CA GLY A 79 -6.07 -6.17 -14.00
C GLY A 79 -5.27 -7.41 -13.65
N HIS A 80 -3.93 -7.36 -13.68
CA HIS A 80 -3.15 -8.54 -13.30
C HIS A 80 -3.02 -8.68 -11.77
N VAL A 81 -2.66 -9.88 -11.33
CA VAL A 81 -2.50 -10.22 -9.90
C VAL A 81 -1.11 -10.77 -9.67
N GLU A 82 -0.50 -10.39 -8.53
CA GLU A 82 0.80 -10.90 -8.10
C GLU A 82 0.71 -11.38 -6.66
N HIS A 83 1.47 -12.42 -6.33
CA HIS A 83 1.72 -12.81 -4.95
C HIS A 83 3.12 -12.35 -4.55
N TRP A 84 3.20 -11.51 -3.50
CA TRP A 84 4.48 -11.03 -2.99
C TRP A 84 4.85 -11.77 -1.72
N LYS A 85 6.04 -12.34 -1.70
CA LYS A 85 6.61 -12.91 -0.49
C LYS A 85 7.35 -11.82 0.27
N TRP A 86 7.06 -11.69 1.56
CA TRP A 86 7.72 -10.69 2.40
C TRP A 86 9.13 -11.12 2.79
N THR A 87 10.02 -10.14 2.96
CA THR A 87 11.37 -10.38 3.49
C THR A 87 11.30 -10.80 4.96
N VAL A 88 10.38 -10.19 5.71
CA VAL A 88 10.13 -10.53 7.11
C VAL A 88 8.63 -10.68 7.36
N PRO A 89 8.21 -11.49 8.36
CA PRO A 89 6.80 -11.65 8.68
C PRO A 89 6.15 -10.33 9.07
N LYS A 90 4.87 -10.17 8.72
CA LYS A 90 4.08 -9.01 9.13
C LYS A 90 3.33 -9.34 10.39
N ILE A 91 3.73 -8.74 11.50
CA ILE A 91 3.16 -8.98 12.83
C ILE A 91 2.47 -7.70 13.28
N PHE A 92 1.17 -7.80 13.57
CA PHE A 92 0.40 -6.65 14.02
C PHE A 92 0.76 -6.29 15.47
N ILE A 93 1.17 -5.04 15.68
CA ILE A 93 1.45 -4.51 17.03
C ILE A 93 0.66 -3.23 17.32
N GLY A 94 0.02 -2.65 16.33
CA GLY A 94 -0.77 -1.43 16.49
C GLY A 94 -1.07 -0.77 15.15
N ALA A 95 -1.90 0.23 15.17
CA ALA A 95 -2.27 1.03 14.01
C ALA A 95 -2.26 2.52 14.39
N PRO A 96 -1.33 3.33 13.86
CA PRO A 96 -0.20 2.92 13.00
C PRO A 96 0.92 2.23 13.78
N GLN A 97 1.79 1.53 13.07
CA GLN A 97 2.94 0.90 13.70
C GLN A 97 4.24 1.26 12.96
N PRO A 98 5.36 1.44 13.69
CA PRO A 98 6.61 1.84 13.07
C PRO A 98 7.20 0.73 12.19
N VAL A 99 7.91 1.16 11.14
CA VAL A 99 8.69 0.26 10.30
C VAL A 99 10.07 0.14 10.92
N VAL A 100 10.42 -1.05 11.42
CA VAL A 100 11.66 -1.28 12.16
C VAL A 100 12.44 -2.43 11.55
N GLY A 101 13.74 -2.20 11.28
CA GLY A 101 14.64 -3.21 10.73
C GLY A 101 14.74 -3.14 9.20
N ASP A 102 15.91 -3.58 8.68
CA ASP A 102 16.21 -3.46 7.25
C ASP A 102 15.26 -4.25 6.36
N GLY A 103 14.87 -5.46 6.78
CA GLY A 103 13.95 -6.28 6.02
C GLY A 103 12.55 -5.68 5.94
N GLU A 104 12.08 -5.11 7.03
CA GLU A 104 10.78 -4.44 7.08
C GLU A 104 10.78 -3.17 6.22
N VAL A 105 11.86 -2.39 6.28
CA VAL A 105 12.01 -1.20 5.44
C VAL A 105 11.99 -1.59 3.96
N LYS A 106 12.65 -2.66 3.59
CA LYS A 106 12.69 -3.15 2.21
C LYS A 106 11.28 -3.47 1.72
N ASP A 107 10.50 -4.19 2.52
CA ASP A 107 9.12 -4.53 2.18
C ASP A 107 8.24 -3.28 2.09
N TYR A 108 8.41 -2.36 3.05
CA TYR A 108 7.67 -1.09 3.10
C TYR A 108 7.92 -0.24 1.85
N ARG A 109 9.19 -0.08 1.45
CA ARG A 109 9.55 0.68 0.24
C ARG A 109 9.02 0.04 -1.02
N ARG A 110 8.94 -1.30 -1.05
CA ARG A 110 8.38 -2.02 -2.18
C ARG A 110 6.90 -1.70 -2.37
N VAL A 111 6.13 -1.68 -1.29
CA VAL A 111 4.71 -1.29 -1.32
C VAL A 111 4.58 0.20 -1.66
N GLN A 112 5.38 1.04 -1.01
CA GLN A 112 5.34 2.49 -1.21
C GLN A 112 5.62 2.90 -2.67
N ALA A 113 6.44 2.14 -3.37
CA ALA A 113 6.75 2.39 -4.79
C ALA A 113 5.55 2.10 -5.71
N ARG A 114 4.49 1.48 -5.20
CA ARG A 114 3.34 1.06 -5.99
C ARG A 114 2.09 1.91 -5.74
N VAL A 115 2.24 3.05 -5.09
CA VAL A 115 1.16 4.02 -4.87
C VAL A 115 1.51 5.35 -5.52
N LYS A 116 0.50 6.20 -5.71
CA LYS A 116 0.73 7.54 -6.24
C LYS A 116 1.48 8.38 -5.21
N GLY A 117 2.61 8.95 -5.61
CA GLY A 117 3.37 9.85 -4.75
C GLY A 117 2.94 11.30 -4.92
N ALA A 118 3.47 12.19 -4.06
CA ALA A 118 3.12 13.62 -4.08
C ALA A 118 3.60 14.32 -5.36
N SER A 119 4.66 13.82 -5.99
CA SER A 119 5.24 14.41 -7.19
C SER A 119 4.76 13.79 -8.50
N ASN A 120 3.83 12.86 -8.43
CA ASN A 120 3.34 12.12 -9.61
C ASN A 120 2.12 12.77 -10.25
#